data_010aaef1bcaa7c82f68e94988f96ec1f
#
_entry.id   010aaef1bcaa7c82f68e94988f96ec1f
#
_cell.length_a   1.000
_cell.length_b   1.000
_cell.length_c   1.000
_cell.angle_alpha   90.00
_cell.angle_beta   90.00
_cell.angle_gamma   90.00
#
_symmetry.space_group_name_H-M   'P 1'
#
loop_
_entity.id
_entity.type
_entity.pdbx_description
1 polymer ?
#
loop_
_entity_poly.entity_id
_entity_poly.type
_entity_poly.pdbx_seq_one_letter_code
_entity_poly.pdbx_strand_id
1 'polypeptide(L)'
;DVDNPLCGTHGAAAVYAPQKGASAQQVMLLDEGARHFSQFMPGGVAEAPGAGAAGGVGAGLKAFLNAILHPGADAVLRFLKVDEAIADADLVMTGEGKMDASTAHGKLPYAVARLCRKRTVPVVALCGILEGEAPDLFTSVLCINPLPVDMPLALNSEVCLSRVASTTEKLIKTIFK
;
A
#
# COMPACT_ATOMS: atom_id res chain seq x y z
N ASP A 1 3.24 6.61 1.51
CA ASP A 1 2.25 5.53 1.21
C ASP A 1 0.93 6.07 0.64
N VAL A 2 0.87 7.36 0.37
CA VAL A 2 -0.31 8.01 -0.20
C VAL A 2 0.09 8.91 -1.37
N ASP A 3 -0.76 9.00 -2.37
CA ASP A 3 -0.56 9.81 -3.58
C ASP A 3 -1.48 11.04 -3.63
N ASN A 4 -2.27 11.26 -2.56
CA ASN A 4 -3.22 12.36 -2.48
C ASN A 4 -2.56 13.72 -2.67
N PRO A 5 -3.21 14.66 -3.41
CA PRO A 5 -2.79 16.06 -3.46
C PRO A 5 -2.98 16.75 -2.10
N LEU A 6 -2.50 17.98 -1.99
CA LEU A 6 -2.60 18.73 -0.74
C LEU A 6 -4.05 19.06 -0.38
N CYS A 7 -4.85 19.51 -1.32
CA CYS A 7 -6.21 20.00 -1.10
C CYS A 7 -7.19 19.50 -2.19
N GLY A 8 -8.49 19.76 -1.97
CA GLY A 8 -9.58 19.35 -2.86
C GLY A 8 -10.26 18.07 -2.40
N THR A 9 -11.15 17.52 -3.25
CA THR A 9 -11.99 16.35 -2.90
C THR A 9 -11.19 15.08 -2.58
N HIS A 10 -9.98 14.98 -3.11
CA HIS A 10 -9.03 13.88 -2.83
C HIS A 10 -7.83 14.36 -2.01
N GLY A 11 -7.89 15.57 -1.48
CA GLY A 11 -6.82 16.18 -0.68
C GLY A 11 -6.72 15.60 0.73
N ALA A 12 -5.64 15.98 1.41
CA ALA A 12 -5.32 15.48 2.75
C ALA A 12 -6.46 15.66 3.75
N ALA A 13 -7.10 16.83 3.78
CA ALA A 13 -8.18 17.12 4.71
C ALA A 13 -9.40 16.24 4.42
N ALA A 14 -9.84 16.16 3.17
CA ALA A 14 -11.04 15.43 2.77
C ALA A 14 -10.91 13.92 3.06
N VAL A 15 -9.74 13.35 2.81
CA VAL A 15 -9.52 11.90 2.93
C VAL A 15 -9.16 11.47 4.35
N TYR A 16 -8.31 12.24 5.06
CA TYR A 16 -7.72 11.77 6.32
C TYR A 16 -8.25 12.43 7.59
N ALA A 17 -8.86 13.62 7.51
CA ALA A 17 -9.32 14.30 8.71
C ALA A 17 -10.54 13.65 9.35
N PRO A 18 -11.53 13.08 8.61
CA PRO A 18 -12.70 12.43 9.20
C PRO A 18 -12.35 11.28 10.15
N GLN A 19 -11.42 10.41 9.75
CA GLN A 19 -10.99 9.28 10.59
C GLN A 19 -10.23 9.70 11.86
N LYS A 20 -9.78 10.97 11.90
CA LYS A 20 -9.15 11.59 13.07
C LYS A 20 -10.12 12.41 13.91
N GLY A 21 -11.41 12.31 13.63
CA GLY A 21 -12.48 12.94 14.40
C GLY A 21 -12.92 14.33 13.92
N ALA A 22 -12.44 14.81 12.76
CA ALA A 22 -12.87 16.09 12.23
C ALA A 22 -14.32 16.03 11.73
N SER A 23 -15.12 17.03 12.13
CA SER A 23 -16.46 17.25 11.58
C SER A 23 -16.37 17.74 10.11
N ALA A 24 -17.47 17.64 9.37
CA ALA A 24 -17.54 18.13 7.99
C ALA A 24 -17.13 19.61 7.87
N GLN A 25 -17.54 20.45 8.83
CA GLN A 25 -17.14 21.85 8.85
C GLN A 25 -15.64 22.04 9.08
N GLN A 26 -15.03 21.23 9.96
CA GLN A 26 -13.58 21.25 10.19
C GLN A 26 -12.81 20.78 8.96
N VAL A 27 -13.31 19.77 8.26
CA VAL A 27 -12.70 19.31 6.98
C VAL A 27 -12.65 20.44 5.96
N MET A 28 -13.75 21.19 5.81
CA MET A 28 -13.81 22.34 4.90
C MET A 28 -12.79 23.41 5.29
N LEU A 29 -12.71 23.78 6.57
CA LEU A 29 -11.76 24.77 7.05
C LEU A 29 -10.31 24.35 6.86
N LEU A 30 -10.01 23.08 7.08
CA LEU A 30 -8.67 22.52 6.85
C LEU A 30 -8.29 22.53 5.37
N ASP A 31 -9.23 22.19 4.48
CA ASP A 31 -8.98 22.23 3.03
C ASP A 31 -8.80 23.67 2.53
N GLU A 32 -9.62 24.61 2.99
CA GLU A 32 -9.48 26.03 2.69
C GLU A 32 -8.14 26.59 3.17
N GLY A 33 -7.71 26.24 4.40
CA GLY A 33 -6.41 26.61 4.94
C GLY A 33 -5.25 26.06 4.11
N ALA A 34 -5.33 24.78 3.73
CA ALA A 34 -4.34 24.14 2.86
C ALA A 34 -4.27 24.82 1.48
N ARG A 35 -5.43 25.13 0.90
CA ARG A 35 -5.56 25.87 -0.37
C ARG A 35 -4.99 27.28 -0.29
N HIS A 36 -5.26 27.98 0.80
CA HIS A 36 -4.68 29.31 1.03
C HIS A 36 -3.15 29.21 1.13
N PHE A 37 -2.64 28.26 1.91
CA PHE A 37 -1.20 28.08 2.08
C PHE A 37 -0.50 27.65 0.78
N SER A 38 -1.17 26.90 -0.10
CA SER A 38 -0.61 26.47 -1.38
C SER A 38 -0.27 27.63 -2.31
N GLN A 39 -0.88 28.80 -2.14
CA GLN A 39 -0.59 30.00 -2.92
C GLN A 39 0.85 30.53 -2.72
N PHE A 40 1.48 30.16 -1.61
CA PHE A 40 2.88 30.51 -1.29
C PHE A 40 3.88 29.46 -1.78
N MET A 41 3.40 28.39 -2.41
CA MET A 41 4.24 27.31 -2.93
C MET A 41 4.52 27.51 -4.42
N PRO A 42 5.61 26.96 -4.95
CA PRO A 42 5.82 26.90 -6.42
C PRO A 42 4.66 26.17 -7.10
N GLY A 43 4.30 26.61 -8.31
CA GLY A 43 3.20 26.01 -9.07
C GLY A 43 3.36 24.50 -9.27
N GLY A 44 2.25 23.76 -9.16
CA GLY A 44 2.20 22.30 -9.33
C GLY A 44 2.60 21.48 -8.09
N VAL A 45 3.04 22.13 -7.00
CA VAL A 45 3.42 21.41 -5.77
C VAL A 45 2.19 20.88 -5.04
N ALA A 46 1.13 21.66 -4.95
CA ALA A 46 -0.09 21.26 -4.24
C ALA A 46 -0.81 20.08 -4.92
N GLU A 47 -0.73 19.98 -6.24
CA GLU A 47 -1.32 18.93 -7.06
C GLU A 47 -0.42 17.70 -7.21
N ALA A 48 0.84 17.81 -6.75
CA ALA A 48 1.79 16.70 -6.90
C ALA A 48 1.34 15.46 -6.11
N PRO A 49 1.49 14.24 -6.67
CA PRO A 49 1.26 13.02 -5.93
C PRO A 49 2.06 12.99 -4.63
N GLY A 50 1.36 12.69 -3.51
CA GLY A 50 1.97 12.67 -2.18
C GLY A 50 2.09 14.05 -1.51
N ALA A 51 1.66 15.14 -2.14
CA ALA A 51 1.65 16.47 -1.52
C ALA A 51 0.82 16.51 -0.23
N GLY A 52 -0.29 15.74 -0.20
CA GLY A 52 -1.15 15.57 0.98
C GLY A 52 -0.61 14.66 2.07
N ALA A 53 0.52 13.98 1.84
CA ALA A 53 1.10 13.06 2.81
C ALA A 53 1.35 13.78 4.15
N ALA A 54 1.02 13.06 5.24
CA ALA A 54 1.10 13.58 6.61
C ALA A 54 0.38 14.95 6.79
N GLY A 55 -0.77 15.12 6.11
CA GLY A 55 -1.58 16.33 6.23
C GLY A 55 -0.99 17.57 5.55
N GLY A 56 -0.13 17.38 4.55
CA GLY A 56 0.51 18.46 3.80
C GLY A 56 2.00 18.65 4.06
N VAL A 57 2.60 17.85 4.94
CA VAL A 57 4.06 17.85 5.15
C VAL A 57 4.78 17.54 3.84
N GLY A 58 4.25 16.62 3.02
CA GLY A 58 4.79 16.32 1.70
C GLY A 58 4.93 17.56 0.81
N ALA A 59 3.87 18.36 0.72
CA ALA A 59 3.89 19.62 -0.01
C ALA A 59 4.92 20.60 0.55
N GLY A 60 4.97 20.76 1.88
CA GLY A 60 5.93 21.66 2.55
C GLY A 60 7.38 21.28 2.27
N LEU A 61 7.73 20.01 2.39
CA LEU A 61 9.08 19.52 2.11
C LEU A 61 9.45 19.72 0.66
N LYS A 62 8.52 19.46 -0.26
CA LYS A 62 8.76 19.68 -1.70
C LYS A 62 8.93 21.15 -2.03
N ALA A 63 8.06 22.05 -1.48
CA ALA A 63 8.06 23.47 -1.77
C ALA A 63 9.28 24.22 -1.24
N PHE A 64 9.66 23.93 0.02
CA PHE A 64 10.63 24.78 0.75
C PHE A 64 11.99 24.11 0.93
N LEU A 65 12.07 22.78 0.81
CA LEU A 65 13.33 22.03 0.97
C LEU A 65 13.75 21.29 -0.31
N ASN A 66 13.02 21.50 -1.41
CA ASN A 66 13.31 20.83 -2.69
C ASN A 66 13.31 19.29 -2.61
N ALA A 67 12.53 18.73 -1.66
CA ALA A 67 12.47 17.29 -1.44
C ALA A 67 11.82 16.58 -2.63
N ILE A 68 12.31 15.39 -2.94
CA ILE A 68 11.71 14.49 -3.92
C ILE A 68 10.82 13.50 -3.16
N LEU A 69 9.53 13.48 -3.51
CA LEU A 69 8.60 12.51 -2.96
C LEU A 69 8.69 11.21 -3.75
N HIS A 70 8.81 10.10 -3.07
CA HIS A 70 8.81 8.76 -3.65
C HIS A 70 7.70 7.93 -3.02
N PRO A 71 7.06 7.00 -3.77
CA PRO A 71 6.18 5.99 -3.18
C PRO A 71 6.92 5.23 -2.08
N GLY A 72 6.30 5.11 -0.89
CA GLY A 72 6.96 4.54 0.28
C GLY A 72 7.41 3.10 0.07
N ALA A 73 6.57 2.27 -0.55
CA ALA A 73 6.92 0.89 -0.89
C ALA A 73 8.18 0.83 -1.77
N ASP A 74 8.25 1.63 -2.84
CA ASP A 74 9.41 1.65 -3.74
C ASP A 74 10.69 2.13 -3.03
N ALA A 75 10.55 3.12 -2.13
CA ALA A 75 11.68 3.63 -1.36
C ALA A 75 12.25 2.56 -0.41
N VAL A 76 11.38 1.85 0.32
CA VAL A 76 11.76 0.78 1.25
C VAL A 76 12.37 -0.40 0.50
N LEU A 77 11.73 -0.86 -0.59
CA LEU A 77 12.24 -1.98 -1.39
C LEU A 77 13.63 -1.67 -1.99
N ARG A 78 13.86 -0.43 -2.41
CA ARG A 78 15.17 0.03 -2.89
C ARG A 78 16.20 0.06 -1.76
N PHE A 79 15.85 0.62 -0.61
CA PHE A 79 16.74 0.71 0.55
C PHE A 79 17.18 -0.67 1.03
N LEU A 80 16.26 -1.64 1.05
CA LEU A 80 16.52 -3.02 1.42
C LEU A 80 17.13 -3.86 0.30
N LYS A 81 17.37 -3.29 -0.89
CA LYS A 81 17.91 -3.98 -2.05
C LYS A 81 17.13 -5.24 -2.45
N VAL A 82 15.80 -5.17 -2.31
CA VAL A 82 14.93 -6.33 -2.56
C VAL A 82 15.03 -6.80 -4.02
N ASP A 83 15.28 -5.91 -4.97
CA ASP A 83 15.48 -6.27 -6.38
C ASP A 83 16.70 -7.21 -6.58
N GLU A 84 17.77 -7.02 -5.79
CA GLU A 84 18.95 -7.91 -5.80
C GLU A 84 18.59 -9.29 -5.19
N ALA A 85 17.85 -9.30 -4.08
CA ALA A 85 17.43 -10.53 -3.41
C ALA A 85 16.45 -11.37 -4.26
N ILE A 86 15.61 -10.72 -5.08
CA ILE A 86 14.67 -11.39 -5.97
C ILE A 86 15.40 -12.06 -7.15
N ALA A 87 16.54 -11.51 -7.60
CA ALA A 87 17.20 -11.94 -8.83
C ALA A 87 17.54 -13.43 -8.89
N ASP A 88 17.87 -14.02 -7.74
CA ASP A 88 18.26 -15.43 -7.61
C ASP A 88 17.18 -16.29 -6.91
N ALA A 89 15.96 -15.76 -6.79
CA ALA A 89 14.87 -16.48 -6.15
C ALA A 89 14.10 -17.35 -7.15
N ASP A 90 13.79 -18.59 -6.76
CA ASP A 90 12.91 -19.47 -7.51
C ASP A 90 11.43 -19.12 -7.33
N LEU A 91 11.09 -18.53 -6.19
CA LEU A 91 9.75 -18.10 -5.81
C LEU A 91 9.83 -16.97 -4.80
N VAL A 92 8.99 -15.95 -4.97
CA VAL A 92 8.80 -14.90 -3.98
C VAL A 92 7.43 -15.05 -3.34
N MET A 93 7.38 -14.92 -2.02
CA MET A 93 6.13 -14.88 -1.27
C MET A 93 5.98 -13.52 -0.61
N THR A 94 4.79 -12.94 -0.74
CA THR A 94 4.40 -11.68 -0.10
C THR A 94 3.02 -11.82 0.52
N GLY A 95 2.55 -10.83 1.27
CA GLY A 95 1.20 -10.91 1.82
C GLY A 95 0.70 -9.63 2.45
N GLU A 96 -0.59 -9.61 2.69
CA GLU A 96 -1.28 -8.53 3.39
C GLU A 96 -2.54 -9.04 4.10
N GLY A 97 -3.07 -8.26 5.04
CA GLY A 97 -4.28 -8.64 5.77
C GLY A 97 -5.52 -8.73 4.87
N LYS A 98 -5.71 -7.76 3.99
CA LYS A 98 -6.83 -7.70 3.04
C LYS A 98 -6.32 -7.28 1.67
N MET A 99 -6.55 -8.14 0.69
CA MET A 99 -6.29 -7.87 -0.72
C MET A 99 -7.58 -7.49 -1.43
N ASP A 100 -7.58 -6.33 -2.07
CA ASP A 100 -8.69 -5.78 -2.83
C ASP A 100 -8.17 -4.88 -3.97
N ALA A 101 -9.06 -4.19 -4.67
CA ALA A 101 -8.69 -3.29 -5.76
C ALA A 101 -7.66 -2.21 -5.35
N SER A 102 -7.64 -1.79 -4.08
CA SER A 102 -6.67 -0.80 -3.58
C SER A 102 -5.23 -1.34 -3.50
N THR A 103 -5.04 -2.66 -3.54
CA THR A 103 -3.72 -3.29 -3.53
C THR A 103 -2.90 -2.84 -4.74
N ALA A 104 -3.54 -2.67 -5.90
CA ALA A 104 -2.89 -2.17 -7.13
C ALA A 104 -2.46 -0.69 -7.04
N HIS A 105 -2.95 0.06 -6.06
CA HIS A 105 -2.63 1.48 -5.87
C HIS A 105 -1.43 1.73 -4.95
N GLY A 106 -0.38 0.92 -5.08
CA GLY A 106 0.92 1.17 -4.44
C GLY A 106 1.15 0.46 -3.11
N LYS A 107 0.30 -0.49 -2.71
CA LYS A 107 0.57 -1.32 -1.54
C LYS A 107 1.81 -2.20 -1.74
N LEU A 108 2.49 -2.53 -0.64
CA LEU A 108 3.75 -3.29 -0.66
C LEU A 108 3.69 -4.60 -1.46
N PRO A 109 2.66 -5.47 -1.32
CA PRO A 109 2.60 -6.70 -2.10
C PRO A 109 2.61 -6.46 -3.61
N TYR A 110 1.92 -5.43 -4.08
CA TYR A 110 1.89 -5.06 -5.49
C TYR A 110 3.24 -4.54 -5.98
N ALA A 111 3.94 -3.73 -5.16
CA ALA A 111 5.27 -3.24 -5.49
C ALA A 111 6.30 -4.40 -5.59
N VAL A 112 6.22 -5.39 -4.68
CA VAL A 112 7.01 -6.62 -4.75
C VAL A 112 6.69 -7.40 -6.03
N ALA A 113 5.41 -7.63 -6.34
CA ALA A 113 5.00 -8.36 -7.54
C ALA A 113 5.49 -7.68 -8.82
N ARG A 114 5.51 -6.35 -8.85
CA ARG A 114 6.04 -5.58 -9.97
C ARG A 114 7.55 -5.77 -10.18
N LEU A 115 8.33 -5.89 -9.09
CA LEU A 115 9.74 -6.25 -9.17
C LEU A 115 9.94 -7.69 -9.65
N CYS A 116 9.17 -8.64 -9.13
CA CYS A 116 9.22 -10.04 -9.56
C CYS A 116 8.92 -10.18 -11.05
N ARG A 117 7.91 -9.46 -11.57
CA ARG A 117 7.58 -9.47 -13.00
C ARG A 117 8.74 -8.98 -13.86
N LYS A 118 9.48 -7.95 -13.43
CA LYS A 118 10.67 -7.46 -14.15
C LYS A 118 11.78 -8.50 -14.22
N ARG A 119 11.88 -9.37 -13.23
CA ARG A 119 12.88 -10.44 -13.12
C ARG A 119 12.37 -11.79 -13.63
N THR A 120 11.12 -11.86 -14.07
CA THR A 120 10.48 -13.12 -14.50
C THR A 120 10.45 -14.18 -13.38
N VAL A 121 10.41 -13.74 -12.12
CA VAL A 121 10.35 -14.62 -10.96
C VAL A 121 8.87 -14.77 -10.53
N PRO A 122 8.39 -16.00 -10.32
CA PRO A 122 7.02 -16.23 -9.86
C PRO A 122 6.80 -15.62 -8.48
N VAL A 123 5.62 -15.03 -8.26
CA VAL A 123 5.25 -14.40 -7.00
C VAL A 123 3.88 -14.85 -6.54
N VAL A 124 3.80 -15.31 -5.29
CA VAL A 124 2.55 -15.70 -4.64
C VAL A 124 2.25 -14.75 -3.51
N ALA A 125 0.99 -14.30 -3.44
CA ALA A 125 0.50 -13.52 -2.32
C ALA A 125 -0.35 -14.37 -1.38
N LEU A 126 -0.10 -14.23 -0.07
CA LEU A 126 -0.97 -14.73 0.99
C LEU A 126 -1.80 -13.58 1.54
N CYS A 127 -3.10 -13.73 1.66
CA CYS A 127 -3.95 -12.70 2.25
C CYS A 127 -4.90 -13.28 3.28
N GLY A 128 -5.24 -12.46 4.27
CA GLY A 128 -6.25 -12.81 5.26
C GLY A 128 -7.65 -12.80 4.66
N ILE A 129 -7.93 -11.84 3.79
CA ILE A 129 -9.19 -11.68 3.06
C ILE A 129 -8.87 -11.31 1.61
N LEU A 130 -9.56 -11.94 0.67
CA LEU A 130 -9.56 -11.54 -0.74
C LEU A 130 -10.95 -11.00 -1.08
N GLU A 131 -11.03 -9.74 -1.49
CA GLU A 131 -12.26 -9.09 -1.91
C GLU A 131 -12.16 -8.65 -3.36
N GLY A 132 -13.02 -9.22 -4.20
CA GLY A 132 -12.99 -9.01 -5.64
C GLY A 132 -11.91 -9.85 -6.35
N GLU A 133 -11.43 -9.34 -7.47
CA GLU A 133 -10.39 -9.99 -8.27
C GLU A 133 -8.99 -9.58 -7.79
N ALA A 134 -8.10 -10.55 -7.72
CA ALA A 134 -6.70 -10.29 -7.44
C ALA A 134 -6.02 -9.57 -8.61
N PRO A 135 -5.07 -8.66 -8.35
CA PRO A 135 -4.28 -8.06 -9.43
C PRO A 135 -3.52 -9.13 -10.24
N ASP A 136 -3.49 -8.96 -11.55
CA ASP A 136 -2.92 -9.91 -12.52
C ASP A 136 -1.39 -10.05 -12.50
N LEU A 137 -0.71 -9.35 -11.58
CA LEU A 137 0.74 -9.44 -11.38
C LEU A 137 1.18 -10.68 -10.59
N PHE A 138 0.28 -11.27 -9.82
CA PHE A 138 0.59 -12.44 -9.01
C PHE A 138 0.45 -13.73 -9.82
N THR A 139 1.38 -14.66 -9.62
CA THR A 139 1.27 -16.03 -10.14
C THR A 139 0.09 -16.75 -9.49
N SER A 140 -0.13 -16.49 -8.20
CA SER A 140 -1.28 -16.98 -7.44
C SER A 140 -1.53 -16.10 -6.23
N VAL A 141 -2.80 -16.04 -5.80
CA VAL A 141 -3.21 -15.42 -4.55
C VAL A 141 -3.96 -16.44 -3.71
N LEU A 142 -3.53 -16.64 -2.48
CA LEU A 142 -4.08 -17.62 -1.56
C LEU A 142 -4.65 -16.92 -0.32
N CYS A 143 -5.95 -17.06 -0.11
CA CYS A 143 -6.59 -16.64 1.13
C CYS A 143 -6.35 -17.69 2.20
N ILE A 144 -5.79 -17.29 3.35
CA ILE A 144 -5.48 -18.19 4.45
C ILE A 144 -6.69 -18.51 5.32
N ASN A 145 -7.74 -17.70 5.26
CA ASN A 145 -8.96 -17.90 6.03
C ASN A 145 -10.04 -18.60 5.19
N PRO A 146 -10.78 -19.56 5.78
CA PRO A 146 -11.96 -20.14 5.12
C PRO A 146 -13.09 -19.12 5.03
N LEU A 147 -13.95 -19.29 4.03
CA LEU A 147 -15.14 -18.47 3.88
C LEU A 147 -16.36 -19.15 4.52
N PRO A 148 -17.25 -18.40 5.19
CA PRO A 148 -17.12 -16.97 5.51
C PRO A 148 -16.02 -16.70 6.54
N VAL A 149 -15.37 -15.54 6.46
CA VAL A 149 -14.28 -15.20 7.38
C VAL A 149 -14.81 -14.86 8.75
N ASP A 150 -14.41 -15.63 9.76
CA ASP A 150 -14.62 -15.31 11.17
C ASP A 150 -13.51 -14.32 11.62
N MET A 151 -13.87 -13.05 11.76
CA MET A 151 -12.91 -11.98 12.06
C MET A 151 -12.20 -12.15 13.41
N PRO A 152 -12.85 -12.50 14.53
CA PRO A 152 -12.18 -12.82 15.78
C PRO A 152 -11.09 -13.89 15.64
N LEU A 153 -11.39 -14.97 14.91
CA LEU A 153 -10.41 -16.03 14.66
C LEU A 153 -9.32 -15.58 13.67
N ALA A 154 -9.67 -14.85 12.65
CA ALA A 154 -8.71 -14.35 11.66
C ALA A 154 -7.69 -13.37 12.25
N LEU A 155 -8.08 -12.62 13.29
CA LEU A 155 -7.22 -11.68 14.02
C LEU A 155 -6.46 -12.32 15.19
N ASN A 156 -6.76 -13.58 15.53
CA ASN A 156 -6.00 -14.30 16.55
C ASN A 156 -4.62 -14.70 15.98
N SER A 157 -3.54 -14.29 16.66
CA SER A 157 -2.17 -14.47 16.16
C SER A 157 -1.77 -15.95 16.00
N GLU A 158 -2.16 -16.83 16.91
CA GLU A 158 -1.84 -18.27 16.84
C GLU A 158 -2.56 -18.95 15.68
N VAL A 159 -3.85 -18.61 15.49
CA VAL A 159 -4.65 -19.11 14.38
C VAL A 159 -4.09 -18.60 13.05
N CYS A 160 -3.74 -17.32 12.97
CA CYS A 160 -3.14 -16.71 11.79
C CYS A 160 -1.81 -17.41 11.42
N LEU A 161 -0.90 -17.57 12.38
CA LEU A 161 0.38 -18.24 12.16
C LEU A 161 0.20 -19.69 11.68
N SER A 162 -0.70 -20.43 12.31
CA SER A 162 -1.00 -21.81 11.91
C SER A 162 -1.55 -21.89 10.49
N ARG A 163 -2.44 -20.98 10.11
CA ARG A 163 -3.03 -20.92 8.76
C ARG A 163 -2.00 -20.51 7.70
N VAL A 164 -1.17 -19.53 7.99
CA VAL A 164 -0.04 -19.15 7.11
C VAL A 164 0.87 -20.34 6.90
N ALA A 165 1.31 -21.01 7.97
CA ALA A 165 2.19 -22.16 7.87
C ALA A 165 1.58 -23.31 7.04
N SER A 166 0.33 -23.67 7.32
CA SER A 166 -0.34 -24.78 6.60
C SER A 166 -0.59 -24.45 5.12
N THR A 167 -0.93 -23.19 4.80
CA THR A 167 -1.14 -22.75 3.42
C THR A 167 0.17 -22.73 2.65
N THR A 168 1.24 -22.22 3.27
CA THR A 168 2.59 -22.24 2.69
C THR A 168 3.09 -23.64 2.44
N GLU A 169 2.94 -24.55 3.41
CA GLU A 169 3.34 -25.95 3.26
C GLU A 169 2.64 -26.65 2.08
N LYS A 170 1.34 -26.43 1.95
CA LYS A 170 0.55 -26.98 0.82
C LYS A 170 1.04 -26.43 -0.52
N LEU A 171 1.29 -25.11 -0.59
CA LEU A 171 1.82 -24.46 -1.77
C LEU A 171 3.17 -25.05 -2.19
N ILE A 172 4.13 -25.10 -1.27
CA ILE A 172 5.47 -25.62 -1.53
C ILE A 172 5.43 -27.09 -1.99
N LYS A 173 4.64 -27.93 -1.33
CA LYS A 173 4.44 -29.33 -1.77
C LYS A 173 3.81 -29.47 -3.15
N THR A 174 3.11 -28.44 -3.63
CA THR A 174 2.49 -28.47 -4.96
C THR A 174 3.46 -28.01 -6.04
N ILE A 175 4.30 -27.04 -5.75
CA ILE A 175 5.25 -26.43 -6.71
C ILE A 175 6.51 -27.29 -6.88
N PHE A 176 7.03 -27.86 -5.79
CA PHE A 176 8.31 -28.58 -5.76
C PHE A 176 8.12 -30.11 -5.64
N LYS A 177 7.14 -30.64 -6.35
CA LYS A 177 6.91 -32.08 -6.46
C LYS A 177 7.87 -32.68 -7.51
#